data_7f7076e4eb0bb189c3e45032da3c15e0
#
_entry.id   7f7076e4eb0bb189c3e45032da3c15e0
#
_cell.length_a   1.000
_cell.length_b   1.000
_cell.length_c   1.000
_cell.angle_alpha   90.00
_cell.angle_beta   90.00
_cell.angle_gamma   90.00
#
_symmetry.space_group_name_H-M   'P 1'
#
loop_
_entity.id
_entity.type
_entity.pdbx_description
1 polymer ?
#
loop_
_entity_poly.entity_id
_entity_poly.type
_entity_poly.pdbx_seq_one_letter_code
_entity_poly.pdbx_strand_id
1 'polypeptide(L)'
;MAVGVLILLAAAGTGAWLVFRHSHASGLAGAGGGTPTQGASGSHSTATATPTSSPKASGLVAVAPGVSRRAPEPRVVGYLGGYFTAINRHSYRRFAVLLGPRMRQTVPASVFYAGYRTTTDSAARLTGLSPAGGGQVEADVSFTSHQAPGDSPSRSGCTRWRIVLMLAPQHGKLVLDPPPSGYHASYQAC
;
A
#
# COMPACT_ATOMS: atom_id res chain seq x y z
N MET A 1 -17.45 -17.87 6.15
CA MET A 1 -16.20 -18.11 5.37
C MET A 1 -15.54 -16.75 5.20
N ALA A 2 -14.44 -16.51 5.93
CA ALA A 2 -13.73 -15.24 5.87
C ALA A 2 -12.71 -15.32 4.72
N VAL A 3 -12.99 -14.64 3.62
CA VAL A 3 -12.04 -14.44 2.53
C VAL A 3 -11.13 -13.29 2.95
N GLY A 4 -9.94 -13.62 3.41
CA GLY A 4 -8.94 -12.61 3.77
C GLY A 4 -8.50 -11.86 2.52
N VAL A 5 -8.32 -10.55 2.67
CA VAL A 5 -7.71 -9.68 1.65
C VAL A 5 -6.36 -10.26 1.26
N LEU A 6 -6.24 -10.69 0.03
CA LEU A 6 -5.00 -11.18 -0.53
C LEU A 6 -4.19 -9.98 -1.02
N ILE A 7 -3.40 -9.37 -0.13
CA ILE A 7 -2.25 -8.63 -0.60
C ILE A 7 -1.31 -9.68 -1.13
N LEU A 8 -1.13 -9.67 -2.44
CA LEU A 8 -0.28 -10.62 -3.14
C LEU A 8 1.16 -10.48 -2.68
N LEU A 9 1.47 -11.17 -1.61
CA LEU A 9 2.81 -11.52 -1.19
C LEU A 9 3.05 -12.92 -1.74
N ALA A 10 3.54 -13.01 -2.96
CA ALA A 10 4.00 -14.27 -3.53
C ALA A 10 5.27 -14.70 -2.78
N ALA A 11 5.10 -15.49 -1.73
CA ALA A 11 6.17 -16.33 -1.25
C ALA A 11 6.44 -17.37 -2.35
N ALA A 12 7.53 -17.24 -3.07
CA ALA A 12 8.07 -18.31 -3.92
C ALA A 12 8.58 -19.42 -3.01
N GLY A 13 7.75 -20.42 -2.76
CA GLY A 13 8.11 -21.60 -1.96
C GLY A 13 6.86 -22.43 -1.73
N THR A 14 6.78 -23.57 -2.44
CA THR A 14 5.93 -24.75 -2.18
C THR A 14 4.80 -24.58 -1.16
N GLY A 15 3.59 -24.42 -1.65
CA GLY A 15 2.34 -24.87 -1.07
C GLY A 15 2.12 -24.68 0.43
N ALA A 16 1.88 -23.45 0.90
CA ALA A 16 1.24 -23.25 2.19
C ALA A 16 0.33 -22.03 2.12
N TRP A 17 -0.95 -22.31 1.99
CA TRP A 17 -2.01 -21.34 2.25
C TRP A 17 -2.01 -21.07 3.76
N LEU A 18 -1.40 -20.00 4.21
CA LEU A 18 -1.49 -19.57 5.60
C LEU A 18 -2.84 -18.89 5.84
N VAL A 19 -3.81 -19.71 6.22
CA VAL A 19 -5.04 -19.29 6.91
C VAL A 19 -4.60 -18.83 8.30
N PHE A 20 -4.57 -17.54 8.56
CA PHE A 20 -4.37 -17.02 9.92
C PHE A 20 -5.57 -17.42 10.79
N ARG A 21 -5.42 -18.46 11.56
CA ARG A 21 -6.30 -18.76 12.72
C ARG A 21 -5.92 -17.81 13.84
N HIS A 22 -6.88 -17.02 14.29
CA HIS A 22 -6.75 -16.21 15.49
C HIS A 22 -6.67 -17.10 16.73
N SER A 23 -5.59 -16.96 17.47
CA SER A 23 -5.54 -17.38 18.87
C SER A 23 -6.14 -16.29 19.73
N HIS A 24 -7.25 -16.60 20.38
CA HIS A 24 -7.82 -15.78 21.45
C HIS A 24 -6.86 -15.80 22.64
N ALA A 25 -6.37 -14.63 23.04
CA ALA A 25 -5.82 -14.44 24.37
C ALA A 25 -6.77 -13.52 25.13
N SER A 26 -7.52 -14.12 26.06
CA SER A 26 -8.26 -13.41 27.11
C SER A 26 -7.27 -12.96 28.17
N GLY A 27 -7.30 -11.70 28.55
CA GLY A 27 -6.46 -11.12 29.60
C GLY A 27 -7.17 -9.97 30.30
N LEU A 28 -7.49 -10.23 31.51
CA LEU A 28 -8.19 -9.58 32.60
C LEU A 28 -7.97 -8.08 32.84
N ALA A 29 -9.01 -7.54 33.48
CA ALA A 29 -9.23 -6.22 34.04
C ALA A 29 -8.11 -5.69 34.97
N GLY A 30 -7.90 -4.36 34.91
CA GLY A 30 -7.22 -3.59 35.96
C GLY A 30 -7.81 -2.19 36.00
N ALA A 31 -8.64 -1.93 37.03
CA ALA A 31 -9.19 -0.63 37.37
C ALA A 31 -8.12 0.20 38.10
N GLY A 32 -8.03 1.51 37.80
CA GLY A 32 -7.20 2.47 38.51
C GLY A 32 -7.59 3.89 38.15
N GLY A 33 -8.37 4.52 39.03
CA GLY A 33 -8.80 5.92 38.92
C GLY A 33 -7.71 6.89 39.26
N GLY A 34 -7.83 8.14 38.78
CA GLY A 34 -7.00 9.28 39.09
C GLY A 34 -7.57 10.55 38.46
N THR A 35 -8.13 11.39 39.29
CA THR A 35 -8.82 12.66 39.02
C THR A 35 -7.87 13.81 38.60
N PRO A 36 -8.42 14.93 38.09
CA PRO A 36 -7.71 15.89 37.26
C PRO A 36 -7.07 17.02 38.08
N THR A 37 -6.01 17.61 37.54
CA THR A 37 -5.48 18.91 37.99
C THR A 37 -5.48 19.90 36.82
N GLN A 38 -6.19 21.01 37.01
CA GLN A 38 -6.15 22.22 36.21
C GLN A 38 -4.82 22.96 36.43
N GLY A 39 -4.34 23.62 35.39
CA GLY A 39 -3.23 24.55 35.55
C GLY A 39 -2.78 25.25 34.27
N ALA A 40 -3.29 26.48 34.10
CA ALA A 40 -2.61 27.70 33.64
C ALA A 40 -2.14 27.87 32.19
N SER A 41 -2.76 28.82 31.58
CA SER A 41 -2.34 29.86 30.62
C SER A 41 -0.86 29.97 30.27
N GLY A 42 -0.55 30.03 28.97
CA GLY A 42 0.78 30.43 28.47
C GLY A 42 0.81 30.69 26.97
N SER A 43 0.67 31.97 26.61
CA SER A 43 1.31 32.68 25.49
C SER A 43 1.11 32.15 24.05
N HIS A 44 0.34 32.92 23.31
CA HIS A 44 0.30 32.93 21.86
C HIS A 44 1.65 33.30 21.26
N SER A 45 2.37 32.38 20.70
CA SER A 45 3.41 32.64 19.71
C SER A 45 2.83 32.50 18.34
N THR A 46 2.66 33.61 17.66
CA THR A 46 2.28 33.69 16.25
C THR A 46 3.45 33.17 15.40
N ALA A 47 3.47 31.89 15.13
CA ALA A 47 4.40 31.33 14.16
C ALA A 47 3.87 31.68 12.76
N THR A 48 4.55 32.57 12.07
CA THR A 48 4.37 32.87 10.66
C THR A 48 4.57 31.59 9.87
N ALA A 49 3.48 30.99 9.42
CA ALA A 49 3.53 29.80 8.57
C ALA A 49 4.11 30.20 7.20
N THR A 50 5.34 29.80 6.96
CA THR A 50 5.92 29.81 5.61
C THR A 50 5.02 28.97 4.71
N PRO A 51 4.59 29.45 3.54
CA PRO A 51 3.76 28.66 2.64
C PRO A 51 4.58 27.45 2.16
N THR A 52 4.30 26.30 2.75
CA THR A 52 4.79 25.03 2.25
C THR A 52 4.16 24.84 0.87
N SER A 53 4.98 24.94 -0.17
CA SER A 53 4.57 24.68 -1.56
C SER A 53 3.86 23.34 -1.62
N SER A 54 2.57 23.38 -1.85
CA SER A 54 1.75 22.19 -2.10
C SER A 54 2.37 21.40 -3.25
N PRO A 55 2.64 20.09 -3.10
CA PRO A 55 3.14 19.29 -4.20
C PRO A 55 2.12 19.33 -5.32
N LYS A 56 2.55 19.71 -6.51
CA LYS A 56 1.74 19.73 -7.73
C LYS A 56 1.29 18.29 -7.97
N ALA A 57 0.04 17.99 -7.61
CA ALA A 57 -0.58 16.70 -7.83
C ALA A 57 -0.78 16.51 -9.35
N SER A 58 0.21 15.96 -10.00
CA SER A 58 0.10 15.50 -11.38
C SER A 58 -0.44 14.08 -11.36
N GLY A 59 -1.77 13.92 -11.33
CA GLY A 59 -2.40 12.61 -11.43
C GLY A 59 -2.75 11.96 -10.08
N LEU A 60 -3.13 10.68 -10.13
CA LEU A 60 -3.60 9.84 -9.00
C LEU A 60 -2.53 9.57 -7.92
N VAL A 61 -1.26 9.87 -8.19
CA VAL A 61 -0.13 9.53 -7.31
C VAL A 61 0.68 10.78 -7.00
N ALA A 62 0.79 11.10 -5.72
CA ALA A 62 1.66 12.14 -5.23
C ALA A 62 3.10 11.61 -5.03
N VAL A 63 4.11 12.49 -5.12
CA VAL A 63 5.49 12.15 -4.81
C VAL A 63 5.88 12.85 -3.51
N ALA A 64 6.45 12.10 -2.56
CA ALA A 64 6.89 12.65 -1.28
C ALA A 64 8.11 13.58 -1.48
N PRO A 65 8.26 14.63 -0.64
CA PRO A 65 9.50 15.39 -0.59
C PRO A 65 10.68 14.47 -0.30
N GLY A 66 11.79 14.65 -1.02
CA GLY A 66 13.00 13.84 -0.84
C GLY A 66 13.09 12.60 -1.74
N VAL A 67 12.00 12.17 -2.40
CA VAL A 67 12.09 11.18 -3.49
C VAL A 67 12.81 11.84 -4.67
N SER A 68 13.82 11.15 -5.22
CA SER A 68 14.58 11.66 -6.36
C SER A 68 13.65 11.87 -7.56
N ARG A 69 13.68 13.06 -8.14
CA ARG A 69 12.98 13.39 -9.39
C ARG A 69 13.79 13.03 -10.65
N ARG A 70 14.86 12.27 -10.48
CA ARG A 70 15.63 11.72 -11.61
C ARG A 70 14.95 10.47 -12.15
N ALA A 71 15.22 10.12 -13.43
CA ALA A 71 14.82 8.82 -13.93
C ALA A 71 15.31 7.73 -12.94
N PRO A 72 14.47 6.75 -12.56
CA PRO A 72 13.22 6.33 -13.21
C PRO A 72 11.91 6.90 -12.64
N GLU A 73 11.93 7.91 -11.74
CA GLU A 73 10.76 8.39 -11.00
C GLU A 73 9.52 8.68 -11.88
N PRO A 74 9.59 9.41 -13.03
CA PRO A 74 8.39 9.67 -13.82
C PRO A 74 7.76 8.39 -14.39
N ARG A 75 8.59 7.38 -14.70
CA ARG A 75 8.11 6.08 -15.18
C ARG A 75 7.41 5.29 -14.06
N VAL A 76 7.93 5.36 -12.84
CA VAL A 76 7.34 4.73 -11.65
C VAL A 76 6.01 5.39 -11.32
N VAL A 77 5.92 6.72 -11.31
CA VAL A 77 4.66 7.45 -11.10
C VAL A 77 3.62 7.07 -12.15
N GLY A 78 3.99 7.00 -13.42
CA GLY A 78 3.12 6.55 -14.51
C GLY A 78 2.64 5.11 -14.31
N TYR A 79 3.53 4.20 -13.90
CA TYR A 79 3.21 2.83 -13.56
C TYR A 79 2.19 2.77 -12.41
N LEU A 80 2.43 3.47 -11.30
CA LEU A 80 1.55 3.50 -10.13
C LEU A 80 0.17 4.08 -10.48
N GLY A 81 0.11 5.12 -11.31
CA GLY A 81 -1.16 5.65 -11.82
C GLY A 81 -1.97 4.59 -12.58
N GLY A 82 -1.33 3.79 -13.42
CA GLY A 82 -1.94 2.64 -14.09
C GLY A 82 -2.41 1.57 -13.12
N TYR A 83 -1.58 1.25 -12.12
CA TYR A 83 -1.84 0.25 -11.08
C TYR A 83 -3.10 0.59 -10.28
N PHE A 84 -3.17 1.77 -9.66
CA PHE A 84 -4.33 2.20 -8.88
C PHE A 84 -5.57 2.41 -9.75
N THR A 85 -5.41 2.88 -10.99
CA THR A 85 -6.53 2.97 -11.93
C THR A 85 -7.11 1.59 -12.25
N ALA A 86 -6.27 0.57 -12.42
CA ALA A 86 -6.73 -0.78 -12.73
C ALA A 86 -7.51 -1.39 -11.55
N ILE A 87 -7.04 -1.20 -10.32
CA ILE A 87 -7.73 -1.64 -9.09
C ILE A 87 -9.06 -0.90 -8.94
N ASN A 88 -9.07 0.43 -8.96
CA ASN A 88 -10.27 1.24 -8.75
C ASN A 88 -11.36 1.03 -9.81
N ARG A 89 -10.97 0.58 -11.01
CA ARG A 89 -11.91 0.19 -12.07
C ARG A 89 -12.24 -1.31 -12.06
N HIS A 90 -11.72 -2.05 -11.09
CA HIS A 90 -11.86 -3.52 -11.02
C HIS A 90 -11.55 -4.19 -12.37
N SER A 91 -10.51 -3.71 -13.07
CA SER A 91 -10.18 -4.14 -14.43
C SER A 91 -8.96 -5.04 -14.45
N TYR A 92 -9.18 -6.35 -14.37
CA TYR A 92 -8.08 -7.32 -14.49
C TYR A 92 -7.30 -7.16 -15.79
N ARG A 93 -7.96 -6.86 -16.92
CA ARG A 93 -7.27 -6.64 -18.20
C ARG A 93 -6.24 -5.52 -18.11
N ARG A 94 -6.55 -4.41 -17.43
CA ARG A 94 -5.61 -3.29 -17.21
C ARG A 94 -4.55 -3.66 -16.20
N PHE A 95 -4.89 -4.44 -15.18
CA PHE A 95 -3.97 -4.89 -14.16
C PHE A 95 -2.95 -5.89 -14.69
N ALA A 96 -3.40 -6.89 -15.47
CA ALA A 96 -2.56 -7.96 -15.98
C ALA A 96 -1.40 -7.49 -16.89
N VAL A 97 -1.57 -6.37 -17.61
CA VAL A 97 -0.49 -5.81 -18.44
C VAL A 97 0.62 -5.14 -17.63
N LEU A 98 0.35 -4.83 -16.36
CA LEU A 98 1.33 -4.28 -15.43
C LEU A 98 2.14 -5.36 -14.70
N LEU A 99 1.76 -6.63 -14.84
CA LEU A 99 2.41 -7.74 -14.17
C LEU A 99 3.54 -8.33 -15.03
N GLY A 100 4.67 -8.63 -14.40
CA GLY A 100 5.69 -9.48 -14.97
C GLY A 100 5.22 -10.93 -15.12
N PRO A 101 5.94 -11.78 -15.90
CA PRO A 101 5.50 -13.15 -16.19
C PRO A 101 5.23 -13.97 -14.91
N ARG A 102 6.09 -13.86 -13.91
CA ARG A 102 5.93 -14.57 -12.63
C ARG A 102 4.67 -14.11 -11.88
N MET A 103 4.45 -12.80 -11.80
CA MET A 103 3.27 -12.24 -11.14
C MET A 103 1.96 -12.62 -11.85
N ARG A 104 1.94 -12.72 -13.18
CA ARG A 104 0.75 -13.18 -13.92
C ARG A 104 0.35 -14.60 -13.57
N GLN A 105 1.32 -15.47 -13.27
CA GLN A 105 1.05 -16.86 -12.85
C GLN A 105 0.42 -16.93 -11.46
N THR A 106 0.86 -16.03 -10.55
CA THR A 106 0.38 -16.01 -9.17
C THR A 106 -0.90 -15.20 -8.98
N VAL A 107 -1.20 -14.28 -9.92
CA VAL A 107 -2.36 -13.38 -9.86
C VAL A 107 -3.27 -13.59 -11.10
N PRO A 108 -3.96 -14.70 -11.22
CA PRO A 108 -5.00 -14.86 -12.23
C PRO A 108 -6.21 -13.95 -11.95
N ALA A 109 -7.12 -13.83 -12.90
CA ALA A 109 -8.29 -12.98 -12.80
C ALA A 109 -9.15 -13.26 -11.54
N SER A 110 -9.32 -14.53 -11.19
CA SER A 110 -10.08 -14.94 -10.00
C SER A 110 -9.48 -14.40 -8.71
N VAL A 111 -8.15 -14.43 -8.59
CA VAL A 111 -7.41 -13.89 -7.43
C VAL A 111 -7.55 -12.36 -7.37
N PHE A 112 -7.40 -11.68 -8.52
CA PHE A 112 -7.60 -10.24 -8.61
C PHE A 112 -9.01 -9.83 -8.16
N TYR A 113 -10.05 -10.44 -8.72
CA TYR A 113 -11.43 -10.09 -8.35
C TYR A 113 -11.76 -10.46 -6.91
N ALA A 114 -11.26 -11.58 -6.39
CA ALA A 114 -11.44 -11.92 -4.98
C ALA A 114 -10.80 -10.90 -4.04
N GLY A 115 -9.62 -10.37 -4.40
CA GLY A 115 -8.88 -9.41 -3.57
C GLY A 115 -9.38 -7.97 -3.66
N TYR A 116 -9.88 -7.55 -4.81
CA TYR A 116 -10.18 -6.13 -5.06
C TYR A 116 -11.64 -5.81 -5.37
N ARG A 117 -12.57 -6.78 -5.28
CA ARG A 117 -13.99 -6.59 -5.67
C ARG A 117 -14.70 -5.43 -4.97
N THR A 118 -14.31 -5.08 -3.75
CA THR A 118 -14.91 -3.98 -2.97
C THR A 118 -13.93 -2.84 -2.71
N THR A 119 -12.71 -2.92 -3.27
CA THR A 119 -11.61 -2.00 -2.97
C THR A 119 -11.70 -0.75 -3.83
N THR A 120 -11.51 0.40 -3.17
CA THR A 120 -11.22 1.69 -3.82
C THR A 120 -10.02 2.30 -3.12
N ASP A 121 -8.94 2.50 -3.85
CA ASP A 121 -7.71 3.08 -3.34
C ASP A 121 -7.65 4.59 -3.59
N SER A 122 -7.11 5.32 -2.63
CA SER A 122 -6.97 6.77 -2.66
C SER A 122 -5.68 7.24 -1.99
N ALA A 123 -5.37 8.51 -2.13
CA ALA A 123 -4.22 9.16 -1.49
C ALA A 123 -2.88 8.42 -1.75
N ALA A 124 -2.73 7.82 -2.92
CA ALA A 124 -1.52 7.10 -3.29
C ALA A 124 -0.32 8.06 -3.36
N ARG A 125 0.80 7.65 -2.75
CA ARG A 125 2.03 8.44 -2.66
C ARG A 125 3.25 7.55 -2.82
N LEU A 126 4.15 7.93 -3.72
CA LEU A 126 5.50 7.37 -3.80
C LEU A 126 6.33 8.01 -2.68
N THR A 127 6.79 7.20 -1.72
CA THR A 127 7.48 7.66 -0.50
C THR A 127 8.97 7.34 -0.50
N GLY A 128 9.40 6.36 -1.30
CA GLY A 128 10.80 6.00 -1.51
C GLY A 128 11.02 5.41 -2.89
N LEU A 129 12.26 5.49 -3.37
CA LEU A 129 12.66 4.93 -4.65
C LEU A 129 14.15 4.54 -4.58
N SER A 130 14.44 3.25 -4.72
CA SER A 130 15.78 2.71 -4.62
C SER A 130 16.09 1.80 -5.81
N PRO A 131 17.33 1.84 -6.34
CA PRO A 131 17.75 0.84 -7.31
C PRO A 131 17.84 -0.53 -6.64
N ALA A 132 17.39 -1.56 -7.36
CA ALA A 132 17.54 -2.96 -6.98
C ALA A 132 18.37 -3.72 -8.02
N GLY A 133 18.81 -4.91 -7.70
CA GLY A 133 19.63 -5.72 -8.60
C GLY A 133 18.96 -5.99 -9.95
N GLY A 134 19.74 -6.21 -11.01
CA GLY A 134 19.21 -6.54 -12.33
C GLY A 134 18.47 -5.40 -13.05
N GLY A 135 18.72 -4.15 -12.67
CA GLY A 135 18.03 -2.98 -13.25
C GLY A 135 16.60 -2.79 -12.74
N GLN A 136 16.21 -3.53 -11.72
CA GLN A 136 14.95 -3.34 -11.01
C GLN A 136 14.96 -2.08 -10.17
N VAL A 137 13.77 -1.64 -9.82
CA VAL A 137 13.52 -0.50 -8.93
C VAL A 137 12.60 -0.96 -7.82
N GLU A 138 12.99 -0.66 -6.59
CA GLU A 138 12.15 -0.78 -5.41
C GLU A 138 11.41 0.54 -5.19
N ALA A 139 10.09 0.48 -5.13
CA ALA A 139 9.24 1.63 -4.93
C ALA A 139 8.44 1.48 -3.63
N ASP A 140 8.72 2.34 -2.65
CA ASP A 140 7.92 2.45 -1.42
C ASP A 140 6.68 3.28 -1.71
N VAL A 141 5.51 2.72 -1.40
CA VAL A 141 4.23 3.35 -1.70
C VAL A 141 3.33 3.32 -0.48
N SER A 142 2.73 4.45 -0.16
CA SER A 142 1.65 4.54 0.83
C SER A 142 0.33 4.91 0.15
N PHE A 143 -0.77 4.39 0.67
CA PHE A 143 -2.12 4.70 0.16
C PHE A 143 -3.18 4.31 1.18
N THR A 144 -4.41 4.72 0.92
CA THR A 144 -5.58 4.36 1.73
C THR A 144 -6.54 3.54 0.87
N SER A 145 -6.96 2.37 1.38
CA SER A 145 -8.01 1.54 0.77
C SER A 145 -9.31 1.68 1.55
N HIS A 146 -10.40 1.90 0.83
CA HIS A 146 -11.75 1.72 1.31
C HIS A 146 -12.31 0.42 0.74
N GLN A 147 -12.82 -0.45 1.60
CA GLN A 147 -13.30 -1.78 1.20
C GLN A 147 -14.30 -2.32 2.23
N ALA A 148 -15.06 -3.35 1.86
CA ALA A 148 -15.94 -4.00 2.83
C ALA A 148 -15.14 -4.52 4.03
N PRO A 149 -15.62 -4.35 5.29
CA PRO A 149 -14.87 -4.78 6.48
C PRO A 149 -14.45 -6.25 6.46
N GLY A 150 -15.25 -7.13 5.84
CA GLY A 150 -14.92 -8.54 5.68
C GLY A 150 -13.77 -8.82 4.71
N ASP A 151 -13.47 -7.87 3.83
CA ASP A 151 -12.38 -7.95 2.85
C ASP A 151 -11.11 -7.23 3.34
N SER A 152 -11.19 -6.49 4.47
CA SER A 152 -10.08 -5.75 5.07
C SER A 152 -9.30 -6.58 6.09
N PRO A 153 -7.97 -6.56 6.10
CA PRO A 153 -7.16 -7.25 7.10
C PRO A 153 -7.33 -6.66 8.51
N SER A 154 -7.64 -5.36 8.59
CA SER A 154 -7.96 -4.67 9.84
C SER A 154 -9.42 -4.85 10.27
N ARG A 155 -10.25 -5.54 9.47
CA ARG A 155 -11.69 -5.67 9.64
C ARG A 155 -12.42 -4.33 9.78
N SER A 156 -11.85 -3.28 9.24
CA SER A 156 -12.44 -1.94 9.15
C SER A 156 -12.71 -1.59 7.68
N GLY A 157 -13.63 -0.65 7.45
CA GLY A 157 -13.93 -0.17 6.08
C GLY A 157 -12.81 0.67 5.48
N CYS A 158 -11.76 0.99 6.24
CA CYS A 158 -10.66 1.85 5.84
C CYS A 158 -9.33 1.29 6.36
N THR A 159 -8.34 1.20 5.48
CA THR A 159 -6.99 0.71 5.83
C THR A 159 -5.94 1.59 5.16
N ARG A 160 -4.98 2.07 5.95
CA ARG A 160 -3.77 2.73 5.44
C ARG A 160 -2.69 1.69 5.24
N TRP A 161 -2.09 1.73 4.05
CA TRP A 161 -1.08 0.77 3.62
C TRP A 161 0.27 1.42 3.42
N ARG A 162 1.32 0.65 3.66
CA ARG A 162 2.67 0.88 3.17
C ARG A 162 3.16 -0.40 2.54
N ILE A 163 3.47 -0.34 1.26
CA ILE A 163 3.93 -1.48 0.48
C ILE A 163 5.20 -1.15 -0.26
N VAL A 164 5.94 -2.19 -0.58
CA VAL A 164 7.09 -2.14 -1.50
C VAL A 164 6.70 -2.85 -2.79
N LEU A 165 6.88 -2.20 -3.92
CA LEU A 165 6.69 -2.77 -5.24
C LEU A 165 8.05 -2.95 -5.92
N MET A 166 8.36 -4.17 -6.33
CA MET A 166 9.53 -4.48 -7.14
C MET A 166 9.16 -4.31 -8.61
N LEU A 167 9.77 -3.33 -9.27
CA LEU A 167 9.47 -2.99 -10.66
C LEU A 167 10.66 -3.34 -11.55
N ALA A 168 10.43 -4.26 -12.50
CA ALA A 168 11.43 -4.70 -13.46
C ALA A 168 11.23 -4.04 -14.82
N PRO A 169 12.31 -3.65 -15.52
CA PRO A 169 12.20 -3.20 -16.90
C PRO A 169 11.93 -4.39 -17.84
N GLN A 170 10.87 -4.30 -18.64
CA GLN A 170 10.52 -5.29 -19.65
C GLN A 170 10.04 -4.58 -20.92
N HIS A 171 10.71 -4.81 -22.05
CA HIS A 171 10.36 -4.22 -23.34
C HIS A 171 10.09 -2.70 -23.28
N GLY A 172 10.96 -1.97 -22.58
CA GLY A 172 10.85 -0.51 -22.42
C GLY A 172 9.80 -0.03 -21.41
N LYS A 173 9.05 -0.93 -20.77
CA LYS A 173 8.06 -0.62 -19.73
C LYS A 173 8.50 -1.16 -18.37
N LEU A 174 7.88 -0.68 -17.30
CA LEU A 174 7.99 -1.28 -15.98
C LEU A 174 6.88 -2.31 -15.79
N VAL A 175 7.20 -3.44 -15.18
CA VAL A 175 6.26 -4.46 -14.77
C VAL A 175 6.49 -4.84 -13.31
N LEU A 176 5.44 -5.26 -12.61
CA LEU A 176 5.53 -5.75 -11.24
C LEU A 176 6.17 -7.13 -11.23
N ASP A 177 7.22 -7.27 -10.46
CA ASP A 177 7.88 -8.53 -10.16
C ASP A 177 7.57 -8.97 -8.72
N PRO A 178 7.76 -10.25 -8.36
CA PRO A 178 7.56 -10.71 -6.99
C PRO A 178 8.40 -9.91 -5.99
N PRO A 179 7.85 -9.60 -4.80
CA PRO A 179 8.61 -8.99 -3.73
C PRO A 179 9.70 -9.93 -3.22
N PRO A 180 10.69 -9.42 -2.46
CA PRO A 180 11.70 -10.26 -1.81
C PRO A 180 11.05 -11.32 -0.91
N SER A 181 11.72 -12.47 -0.75
CA SER A 181 11.27 -13.50 0.18
C SER A 181 11.12 -12.95 1.59
N GLY A 182 10.03 -13.32 2.27
CA GLY A 182 9.75 -12.85 3.62
C GLY A 182 9.22 -11.41 3.71
N TYR A 183 9.00 -10.74 2.60
CA TYR A 183 8.39 -9.42 2.62
C TYR A 183 6.93 -9.48 3.10
N HIS A 184 6.58 -8.56 4.00
CA HIS A 184 5.21 -8.34 4.46
C HIS A 184 4.87 -6.86 4.35
N ALA A 185 3.73 -6.56 3.74
CA ALA A 185 3.20 -5.20 3.73
C ALA A 185 2.79 -4.77 5.14
N SER A 186 2.98 -3.50 5.48
CA SER A 186 2.47 -2.95 6.72
C SER A 186 1.14 -2.24 6.49
N TYR A 187 0.24 -2.35 7.47
CA TYR A 187 -1.06 -1.71 7.40
C TYR A 187 -1.59 -1.37 8.80
N GLN A 188 -2.51 -0.41 8.82
CA GLN A 188 -3.27 -0.04 10.02
C GLN A 188 -4.67 0.42 9.63
N ALA A 189 -5.63 0.26 10.53
CA ALA A 189 -6.95 0.87 10.36
C ALA A 189 -6.83 2.41 10.28
N CYS A 190 -7.71 3.07 9.50
CA CYS A 190 -7.79 4.52 9.54
C CYS A 190 -8.40 5.01 10.84
#